data_7d2620978c8161490e540961a30467fb
#
_entry.id   7d2620978c8161490e540961a30467fb
#
_cell.length_a   1.000
_cell.length_b   1.000
_cell.length_c   1.000
_cell.angle_alpha   90.00
_cell.angle_beta   90.00
_cell.angle_gamma   90.00
#
_symmetry.space_group_name_H-M   'P 1'
#
loop_
_entity.id
_entity.type
_entity.pdbx_description
1 polymer ?
#
loop_
_entity_poly.entity_id
_entity_poly.type
_entity_poly.pdbx_seq_one_letter_code
_entity_poly.pdbx_strand_id
1 'polypeptide(L)'
;LEKDIEQVLINYGIYINKGWVNLRDLKNLTEEQENNRKNIEKAIEKLEKGGFEKDKAVMEYIKEVSYTYLNRLAALRVMEVRGLIDEILVPRGEHGNRSFIGSRFYEVAREFCKYEMDGGLGYLLNIMFEEISEEIKMLFNTEDEYSFVTPSSASLLKVIELLCTNIDEETWRQDEIIGWIYQYFNSIEKSEIFTRQNQKDFFISVDEVPATTQIFTPDWVVNWIIDNSLNKVYSEMKNGLRGKKNVEDIKLIDPCCGSGHFLVRAYDVFYEMYVEEGKYTKGEIPYKILENNIHGIDIDLRAVQLTGLILFIKTKTYLKENGYDTNTQGKLSVNLVCADAILLNGRRLEDLKEKHKDNKTILKMIEIIYEEFEDVRLKGSLIQ
;
A
#
# COMPACT_ATOMS: atom_id res chain seq x y z
N LEU A 1 17.40 1.21 5.78
CA LEU A 1 16.86 -0.10 5.42
C LEU A 1 17.55 -0.66 4.17
N GLU A 2 17.54 0.01 3.01
CA GLU A 2 18.06 -0.54 1.75
C GLU A 2 19.48 -1.11 1.87
N LYS A 3 20.43 -0.35 2.44
CA LYS A 3 21.81 -0.85 2.67
C LYS A 3 21.88 -2.06 3.59
N ASP A 4 20.97 -2.16 4.54
CA ASP A 4 20.87 -3.29 5.45
C ASP A 4 20.30 -4.52 4.74
N ILE A 5 19.24 -4.35 3.97
CA ILE A 5 18.66 -5.42 3.16
C ILE A 5 19.66 -5.93 2.13
N GLU A 6 20.42 -5.04 1.47
CA GLU A 6 21.52 -5.44 0.58
C GLU A 6 22.53 -6.34 1.33
N GLN A 7 22.92 -5.95 2.55
CA GLN A 7 23.83 -6.77 3.35
C GLN A 7 23.22 -8.11 3.75
N VAL A 8 21.93 -8.16 4.06
CA VAL A 8 21.23 -9.41 4.34
C VAL A 8 21.19 -10.31 3.09
N LEU A 9 20.94 -9.76 1.89
CA LEU A 9 20.96 -10.50 0.64
C LEU A 9 22.35 -11.10 0.33
N ILE A 10 23.43 -10.41 0.69
CA ILE A 10 24.79 -10.93 0.59
C ILE A 10 24.95 -12.23 1.41
N ASN A 11 24.33 -12.32 2.59
CA ASN A 11 24.35 -13.55 3.40
C ASN A 11 23.60 -14.72 2.71
N TYR A 12 22.63 -14.39 1.87
CA TYR A 12 21.96 -15.34 0.98
C TYR A 12 22.74 -15.62 -0.33
N GLY A 13 23.92 -15.02 -0.51
CA GLY A 13 24.73 -15.19 -1.73
C GLY A 13 24.20 -14.45 -2.95
N ILE A 14 23.34 -13.42 -2.75
CA ILE A 14 22.81 -12.53 -3.78
C ILE A 14 23.61 -11.23 -3.76
N TYR A 15 24.15 -10.83 -4.90
CA TYR A 15 24.98 -9.64 -5.01
C TYR A 15 24.49 -8.76 -6.16
N ILE A 16 24.64 -7.44 -6.00
CA ILE A 16 24.58 -6.48 -7.09
C ILE A 16 25.93 -6.48 -7.80
N ASN A 17 25.97 -6.40 -9.12
CA ASN A 17 27.18 -6.33 -9.95
C ASN A 17 28.14 -7.55 -9.84
N LYS A 18 27.67 -8.67 -9.30
CA LYS A 18 28.45 -9.91 -9.22
C LYS A 18 27.56 -11.13 -9.52
N GLY A 19 28.20 -12.22 -9.92
CA GLY A 19 27.49 -13.50 -10.03
C GLY A 19 26.98 -13.99 -8.67
N TRP A 20 25.79 -14.53 -8.63
CA TRP A 20 25.22 -15.10 -7.41
C TRP A 20 25.89 -16.42 -7.04
N VAL A 21 26.04 -16.66 -5.73
CA VAL A 21 26.53 -17.95 -5.23
C VAL A 21 25.44 -18.99 -5.41
N ASN A 22 25.82 -20.17 -5.93
CA ASN A 22 24.86 -21.27 -6.05
C ASN A 22 24.40 -21.70 -4.65
N LEU A 23 23.09 -21.96 -4.47
CA LEU A 23 22.52 -22.38 -3.19
C LEU A 23 23.26 -23.60 -2.58
N ARG A 24 23.74 -24.52 -3.41
CA ARG A 24 24.49 -25.71 -2.97
C ARG A 24 25.85 -25.39 -2.37
N ASP A 25 26.40 -24.22 -2.66
CA ASP A 25 27.72 -23.76 -2.18
C ASP A 25 27.61 -22.94 -0.89
N LEU A 26 26.39 -22.59 -0.48
CA LEU A 26 26.09 -21.89 0.79
C LEU A 26 25.98 -22.91 1.93
N LYS A 27 27.00 -22.99 2.78
CA LYS A 27 27.16 -24.09 3.77
C LYS A 27 26.45 -23.88 5.11
N ASN A 28 25.85 -22.72 5.38
CA ASN A 28 25.39 -22.36 6.73
C ASN A 28 23.94 -21.86 6.80
N LEU A 29 23.13 -22.17 5.80
CA LEU A 29 21.72 -21.80 5.81
C LEU A 29 20.90 -22.87 6.52
N THR A 30 19.91 -22.46 7.29
CA THR A 30 18.85 -23.34 7.80
C THR A 30 17.91 -23.73 6.66
N GLU A 31 17.10 -24.76 6.83
CA GLU A 31 16.11 -25.18 5.85
C GLU A 31 15.12 -24.03 5.50
N GLU A 32 14.70 -23.27 6.49
CA GLU A 32 13.90 -22.07 6.29
C GLU A 32 14.61 -21.02 5.44
N GLN A 33 15.87 -20.73 5.74
CA GLN A 33 16.69 -19.78 4.98
C GLN A 33 16.93 -20.26 3.54
N GLU A 34 17.09 -21.57 3.31
CA GLU A 34 17.16 -22.13 1.95
C GLU A 34 15.87 -21.91 1.17
N ASN A 35 14.70 -22.07 1.82
CA ASN A 35 13.41 -21.82 1.21
C ASN A 35 13.21 -20.33 0.90
N ASN A 36 13.56 -19.45 1.86
CA ASN A 36 13.53 -18.01 1.65
C ASN A 36 14.41 -17.61 0.47
N ARG A 37 15.64 -18.15 0.37
CA ARG A 37 16.56 -17.91 -0.76
C ARG A 37 15.94 -18.27 -2.11
N LYS A 38 15.25 -19.42 -2.21
CA LYS A 38 14.55 -19.84 -3.45
C LYS A 38 13.40 -18.90 -3.80
N ASN A 39 12.67 -18.40 -2.81
CA ASN A 39 11.57 -17.49 -3.02
C ASN A 39 12.06 -16.08 -3.43
N ILE A 40 13.15 -15.61 -2.84
CA ILE A 40 13.85 -14.38 -3.24
C ILE A 40 14.31 -14.47 -4.70
N GLU A 41 14.93 -15.58 -5.12
CA GLU A 41 15.32 -15.80 -6.52
C GLU A 41 14.12 -15.68 -7.47
N LYS A 42 13.01 -16.34 -7.14
CA LYS A 42 11.79 -16.27 -7.96
C LYS A 42 11.23 -14.87 -8.07
N ALA A 43 11.26 -14.11 -6.95
CA ALA A 43 10.78 -12.73 -6.93
C ALA A 43 11.64 -11.84 -7.83
N ILE A 44 12.97 -11.96 -7.75
CA ILE A 44 13.88 -11.21 -8.61
C ILE A 44 13.74 -11.64 -10.08
N GLU A 45 13.63 -12.95 -10.38
CA GLU A 45 13.37 -13.44 -11.74
C GLU A 45 12.05 -12.91 -12.32
N LYS A 46 11.05 -12.69 -11.49
CA LYS A 46 9.77 -12.08 -11.90
C LYS A 46 9.97 -10.63 -12.34
N LEU A 47 10.79 -9.86 -11.60
CA LEU A 47 11.18 -8.51 -11.98
C LEU A 47 11.98 -8.49 -13.29
N GLU A 48 12.93 -9.42 -13.48
CA GLU A 48 13.67 -9.57 -14.74
C GLU A 48 12.72 -9.85 -15.93
N LYS A 49 11.74 -10.75 -15.75
CA LYS A 49 10.70 -11.02 -16.76
C LYS A 49 9.79 -9.82 -17.01
N GLY A 50 9.67 -8.93 -16.04
CA GLY A 50 8.98 -7.65 -16.15
C GLY A 50 9.76 -6.58 -16.93
N GLY A 51 11.02 -6.86 -17.31
CA GLY A 51 11.84 -5.98 -18.15
C GLY A 51 13.03 -5.32 -17.45
N PHE A 52 13.26 -5.58 -16.16
CA PHE A 52 14.45 -5.08 -15.47
C PHE A 52 15.70 -5.90 -15.85
N GLU A 53 16.82 -5.22 -16.03
CA GLU A 53 18.13 -5.90 -16.04
C GLU A 53 18.41 -6.50 -14.66
N LYS A 54 19.19 -7.57 -14.60
CA LYS A 54 19.41 -8.36 -13.37
C LYS A 54 19.81 -7.54 -12.16
N ASP A 55 20.80 -6.66 -12.29
CA ASP A 55 21.27 -5.82 -11.18
C ASP A 55 20.21 -4.82 -10.75
N LYS A 56 19.48 -4.25 -11.69
CA LYS A 56 18.33 -3.38 -11.41
C LYS A 56 17.19 -4.13 -10.74
N ALA A 57 16.93 -5.38 -11.13
CA ALA A 57 15.92 -6.23 -10.49
C ALA A 57 16.26 -6.50 -9.02
N VAL A 58 17.55 -6.72 -8.69
CA VAL A 58 18.00 -6.84 -7.29
C VAL A 58 17.80 -5.55 -6.52
N MET A 59 18.15 -4.40 -7.12
CA MET A 59 17.96 -3.08 -6.49
C MET A 59 16.48 -2.79 -6.25
N GLU A 60 15.61 -3.08 -7.21
CA GLU A 60 14.18 -2.90 -7.05
C GLU A 60 13.61 -3.85 -5.96
N TYR A 61 14.07 -5.09 -5.91
CA TYR A 61 13.70 -6.01 -4.83
C TYR A 61 14.09 -5.47 -3.44
N ILE A 62 15.31 -4.93 -3.29
CA ILE A 62 15.77 -4.29 -2.04
C ILE A 62 14.87 -3.13 -1.66
N LYS A 63 14.51 -2.28 -2.62
CA LYS A 63 13.64 -1.14 -2.43
C LYS A 63 12.24 -1.57 -1.98
N GLU A 64 11.65 -2.57 -2.63
CA GLU A 64 10.34 -3.11 -2.28
C GLU A 64 10.29 -3.72 -0.87
N VAL A 65 11.31 -4.51 -0.49
CA VAL A 65 11.43 -5.04 0.87
C VAL A 65 11.53 -3.91 1.89
N SER A 66 12.38 -2.92 1.63
CA SER A 66 12.59 -1.77 2.52
C SER A 66 11.31 -0.97 2.71
N TYR A 67 10.57 -0.76 1.62
CA TYR A 67 9.29 -0.07 1.61
C TYR A 67 8.21 -0.85 2.39
N THR A 68 8.13 -2.16 2.18
CA THR A 68 7.19 -3.03 2.88
C THR A 68 7.36 -2.94 4.39
N TYR A 69 8.60 -3.02 4.89
CA TYR A 69 8.88 -2.89 6.32
C TYR A 69 8.59 -1.49 6.85
N LEU A 70 8.98 -0.43 6.12
CA LEU A 70 8.70 0.95 6.53
C LEU A 70 7.19 1.18 6.68
N ASN A 71 6.40 0.72 5.72
CA ASN A 71 4.94 0.89 5.75
C ASN A 71 4.30 0.11 6.87
N ARG A 72 4.72 -1.14 7.12
CA ARG A 72 4.21 -1.94 8.24
C ARG A 72 4.50 -1.26 9.58
N LEU A 73 5.72 -0.77 9.78
CA LEU A 73 6.08 -0.06 11.00
C LEU A 73 5.33 1.26 11.17
N ALA A 74 5.19 2.03 10.08
CA ALA A 74 4.39 3.26 10.09
C ALA A 74 2.91 2.98 10.39
N ALA A 75 2.35 1.92 9.81
CA ALA A 75 0.98 1.47 10.09
C ALA A 75 0.78 1.12 11.56
N LEU A 76 1.69 0.33 12.14
CA LEU A 76 1.65 0.02 13.58
C LEU A 76 1.69 1.30 14.41
N ARG A 77 2.58 2.24 14.05
CA ARG A 77 2.68 3.52 14.78
C ARG A 77 1.41 4.35 14.73
N VAL A 78 0.78 4.46 13.56
CA VAL A 78 -0.53 5.14 13.42
C VAL A 78 -1.59 4.46 14.26
N MET A 79 -1.66 3.12 14.23
CA MET A 79 -2.64 2.36 15.01
C MET A 79 -2.42 2.52 16.51
N GLU A 80 -1.18 2.52 17.00
CA GLU A 80 -0.83 2.81 18.40
C GLU A 80 -1.30 4.19 18.84
N VAL A 81 -0.93 5.23 18.08
CA VAL A 81 -1.24 6.63 18.43
C VAL A 81 -2.75 6.88 18.43
N ARG A 82 -3.50 6.20 17.56
CA ARG A 82 -4.96 6.23 17.54
C ARG A 82 -5.59 5.29 18.59
N GLY A 83 -4.75 4.53 19.31
CA GLY A 83 -5.17 3.55 20.32
C GLY A 83 -6.02 2.42 19.75
N LEU A 84 -5.81 2.05 18.49
CA LEU A 84 -6.45 0.91 17.85
C LEU A 84 -5.79 -0.41 18.25
N ILE A 85 -4.52 -0.34 18.64
CA ILE A 85 -3.73 -1.43 19.22
C ILE A 85 -2.97 -0.91 20.44
N ASP A 86 -2.52 -1.81 21.31
CA ASP A 86 -1.62 -1.50 22.40
C ASP A 86 -0.20 -1.16 21.88
N GLU A 87 0.64 -0.51 22.71
CA GLU A 87 1.97 -0.09 22.30
C GLU A 87 2.91 -1.27 22.01
N ILE A 88 3.32 -1.40 20.75
CA ILE A 88 4.25 -2.43 20.24
C ILE A 88 5.62 -1.80 19.94
N LEU A 89 5.66 -0.55 19.47
CA LEU A 89 6.86 0.12 19.00
C LEU A 89 7.48 1.04 20.04
N VAL A 90 6.66 1.75 20.82
CA VAL A 90 7.14 2.81 21.73
C VAL A 90 7.79 2.21 22.98
N PRO A 91 9.10 2.40 23.19
CA PRO A 91 9.78 1.95 24.41
C PRO A 91 9.40 2.84 25.59
N ARG A 92 9.12 2.23 26.75
CA ARG A 92 8.81 2.90 28.00
C ARG A 92 9.82 2.53 29.08
N GLY A 93 10.28 3.53 29.85
CA GLY A 93 11.21 3.30 30.96
C GLY A 93 10.66 2.35 32.03
N GLU A 94 9.35 2.44 32.32
CA GLU A 94 8.62 1.56 33.27
C GLU A 94 8.58 0.09 32.81
N HIS A 95 8.78 -0.16 31.51
CA HIS A 95 8.84 -1.49 30.91
C HIS A 95 10.27 -1.92 30.56
N GLY A 96 11.29 -1.34 31.20
CA GLY A 96 12.69 -1.67 30.96
C GLY A 96 13.16 -1.35 29.55
N ASN A 97 12.72 -0.21 29.01
CA ASN A 97 12.97 0.25 27.64
C ASN A 97 12.39 -0.68 26.55
N ARG A 98 11.36 -1.45 26.88
CA ARG A 98 10.52 -2.16 25.92
C ARG A 98 9.19 -1.44 25.75
N SER A 99 8.47 -1.74 24.70
CA SER A 99 7.07 -1.35 24.58
C SER A 99 6.19 -2.15 25.55
N PHE A 100 4.96 -1.73 25.74
CA PHE A 100 4.01 -2.41 26.63
C PHE A 100 3.85 -3.90 26.24
N ILE A 101 3.52 -4.17 24.99
CA ILE A 101 3.39 -5.56 24.49
C ILE A 101 4.76 -6.26 24.46
N GLY A 102 5.84 -5.56 24.08
CA GLY A 102 7.19 -6.10 24.08
C GLY A 102 7.65 -6.58 25.47
N SER A 103 7.25 -5.89 26.54
CA SER A 103 7.57 -6.33 27.92
C SER A 103 6.82 -7.60 28.28
N ARG A 104 5.51 -7.70 27.95
CA ARG A 104 4.71 -8.90 28.17
C ARG A 104 5.23 -10.09 27.36
N PHE A 105 5.56 -9.86 26.10
CA PHE A 105 6.16 -10.90 25.25
C PHE A 105 7.46 -11.43 25.84
N TYR A 106 8.34 -10.51 26.29
CA TYR A 106 9.58 -10.90 26.95
C TYR A 106 9.37 -11.70 28.24
N GLU A 107 8.36 -11.41 29.04
CA GLU A 107 8.04 -12.18 30.25
C GLU A 107 7.62 -13.62 29.94
N VAL A 108 6.81 -13.80 28.90
CA VAL A 108 6.31 -15.12 28.49
C VAL A 108 7.38 -15.93 27.75
N ALA A 109 8.16 -15.29 26.87
CA ALA A 109 9.13 -15.93 25.98
C ALA A 109 10.59 -15.63 26.39
N ARG A 110 10.87 -15.43 27.68
CA ARG A 110 12.15 -14.94 28.18
C ARG A 110 13.36 -15.75 27.71
N GLU A 111 13.27 -17.07 27.75
CA GLU A 111 14.36 -17.95 27.34
C GLU A 111 14.70 -17.84 25.85
N PHE A 112 13.71 -17.48 25.06
CA PHE A 112 13.84 -17.25 23.63
C PHE A 112 14.41 -15.85 23.32
N CYS A 113 13.87 -14.83 23.97
CA CYS A 113 14.21 -13.42 23.71
C CYS A 113 15.57 -12.99 24.27
N LYS A 114 16.08 -13.65 25.31
CA LYS A 114 17.30 -13.19 26.02
C LYS A 114 18.58 -13.24 25.18
N TYR A 115 18.60 -14.03 24.12
CA TYR A 115 19.73 -14.17 23.21
C TYR A 115 19.61 -13.27 21.97
N GLU A 116 18.45 -12.65 21.76
CA GLU A 116 18.23 -11.76 20.64
C GLU A 116 18.69 -10.34 20.96
N MET A 117 19.38 -9.68 20.01
CA MET A 117 19.91 -8.32 20.19
C MET A 117 18.79 -7.29 20.42
N ASP A 118 17.62 -7.51 19.84
CA ASP A 118 16.43 -6.67 19.99
C ASP A 118 15.49 -7.12 21.13
N GLY A 119 15.91 -8.13 21.91
CA GLY A 119 15.11 -8.68 23.00
C GLY A 119 13.82 -9.38 22.54
N GLY A 120 13.80 -9.87 21.30
CA GLY A 120 12.68 -10.60 20.71
C GLY A 120 11.67 -9.71 19.95
N LEU A 121 12.01 -8.43 19.72
CA LEU A 121 11.12 -7.51 19.02
C LEU A 121 10.83 -7.96 17.58
N GLY A 122 11.80 -8.49 16.86
CA GLY A 122 11.61 -9.01 15.50
C GLY A 122 10.57 -10.12 15.44
N TYR A 123 10.59 -11.04 16.40
CA TYR A 123 9.56 -12.09 16.51
C TYR A 123 8.19 -11.53 16.85
N LEU A 124 8.12 -10.59 17.78
CA LEU A 124 6.88 -9.92 18.14
C LEU A 124 6.27 -9.21 16.92
N LEU A 125 7.08 -8.49 16.14
CA LEU A 125 6.61 -7.82 14.93
C LEU A 125 6.04 -8.81 13.92
N ASN A 126 6.67 -9.95 13.71
CA ASN A 126 6.15 -10.98 12.81
C ASN A 126 4.79 -11.52 13.27
N ILE A 127 4.64 -11.82 14.56
CA ILE A 127 3.35 -12.25 15.14
C ILE A 127 2.28 -11.18 14.90
N MET A 128 2.61 -9.91 15.13
CA MET A 128 1.66 -8.81 14.92
C MET A 128 1.32 -8.62 13.44
N PHE A 129 2.28 -8.81 12.54
CA PHE A 129 2.00 -8.76 11.10
C PHE A 129 1.07 -9.89 10.66
N GLU A 130 1.25 -11.10 11.18
CA GLU A 130 0.36 -12.23 10.92
C GLU A 130 -1.05 -11.96 11.44
N GLU A 131 -1.19 -11.50 12.68
CA GLU A 131 -2.47 -11.16 13.29
C GLU A 131 -3.23 -10.09 12.48
N ILE A 132 -2.56 -8.99 12.13
CA ILE A 132 -3.16 -7.92 11.35
C ILE A 132 -3.47 -8.38 9.92
N SER A 133 -2.69 -9.31 9.36
CA SER A 133 -2.91 -9.84 8.02
C SER A 133 -4.25 -10.58 7.86
N GLU A 134 -4.81 -11.11 8.95
CA GLU A 134 -6.14 -11.73 8.94
C GLU A 134 -7.23 -10.73 8.57
N GLU A 135 -7.05 -9.46 8.95
CA GLU A 135 -8.00 -8.39 8.65
C GLU A 135 -7.65 -7.65 7.36
N ILE A 136 -6.37 -7.32 7.15
CA ILE A 136 -5.88 -6.61 5.96
C ILE A 136 -4.69 -7.33 5.33
N LYS A 137 -4.97 -8.34 4.51
CA LYS A 137 -3.94 -9.14 3.84
C LYS A 137 -3.07 -8.32 2.87
N MET A 138 -3.60 -7.24 2.32
CA MET A 138 -2.96 -6.48 1.25
C MET A 138 -1.57 -5.95 1.61
N LEU A 139 -1.35 -5.47 2.86
CA LEU A 139 -0.06 -4.93 3.31
C LEU A 139 0.70 -5.87 4.24
N PHE A 140 -0.03 -6.62 5.08
CA PHE A 140 0.57 -7.41 6.15
C PHE A 140 0.78 -8.89 5.81
N ASN A 141 0.58 -9.28 4.54
CA ASN A 141 0.82 -10.65 4.11
C ASN A 141 2.29 -11.06 4.32
N THR A 142 2.53 -11.95 5.27
CA THR A 142 3.87 -12.47 5.58
C THR A 142 4.37 -13.50 4.55
N GLU A 143 3.48 -13.99 3.70
CA GLU A 143 3.80 -14.89 2.57
C GLU A 143 4.08 -14.12 1.26
N ASP A 144 4.03 -12.79 1.30
CA ASP A 144 4.34 -11.95 0.15
C ASP A 144 5.80 -12.06 -0.27
N GLU A 145 6.07 -11.90 -1.57
CA GLU A 145 7.40 -12.03 -2.16
C GLU A 145 8.46 -11.08 -1.57
N TYR A 146 8.03 -9.99 -0.92
CA TYR A 146 8.91 -9.03 -0.26
C TYR A 146 9.04 -9.24 1.26
N SER A 147 8.46 -10.30 1.80
CA SER A 147 8.49 -10.65 3.22
C SER A 147 9.55 -11.70 3.58
N PHE A 148 10.24 -12.28 2.59
CA PHE A 148 11.24 -13.34 2.80
C PHE A 148 12.60 -12.84 3.31
N VAL A 149 12.81 -11.53 3.32
CA VAL A 149 14.01 -10.89 3.86
C VAL A 149 13.61 -10.01 5.03
N THR A 150 14.16 -10.29 6.20
CA THR A 150 13.94 -9.47 7.39
C THR A 150 15.12 -8.54 7.60
N PRO A 151 14.92 -7.23 7.81
CA PRO A 151 15.99 -6.32 8.20
C PRO A 151 16.67 -6.78 9.49
N SER A 152 17.95 -6.41 9.66
CA SER A 152 18.66 -6.70 10.90
C SER A 152 17.99 -6.04 12.10
N SER A 153 18.13 -6.65 13.28
CA SER A 153 17.64 -6.08 14.55
C SER A 153 18.12 -4.65 14.78
N ALA A 154 19.37 -4.34 14.41
CA ALA A 154 19.93 -3.00 14.55
C ALA A 154 19.21 -1.97 13.65
N SER A 155 18.92 -2.33 12.42
CA SER A 155 18.16 -1.48 11.49
C SER A 155 16.70 -1.31 11.91
N LEU A 156 16.03 -2.38 12.35
CA LEU A 156 14.67 -2.31 12.87
C LEU A 156 14.57 -1.36 14.07
N LEU A 157 15.44 -1.54 15.08
CA LEU A 157 15.48 -0.67 16.26
C LEU A 157 15.74 0.79 15.89
N LYS A 158 16.63 1.04 14.91
CA LYS A 158 16.93 2.41 14.46
C LYS A 158 15.74 3.05 13.74
N VAL A 159 15.04 2.32 12.87
CA VAL A 159 13.85 2.83 12.21
C VAL A 159 12.75 3.13 13.23
N ILE A 160 12.51 2.23 14.16
CA ILE A 160 11.51 2.41 15.23
C ILE A 160 11.86 3.63 16.09
N GLU A 161 13.12 3.79 16.49
CA GLU A 161 13.58 5.00 17.19
C GLU A 161 13.23 6.27 16.42
N LEU A 162 13.54 6.32 15.11
CA LEU A 162 13.24 7.48 14.27
C LEU A 162 11.73 7.77 14.17
N LEU A 163 10.91 6.73 13.96
CA LEU A 163 9.45 6.88 13.89
C LEU A 163 8.84 7.35 15.21
N CYS A 164 9.40 6.91 16.35
CA CYS A 164 8.86 7.23 17.68
C CYS A 164 9.38 8.55 18.24
N THR A 165 10.57 9.04 17.82
CA THR A 165 11.21 10.22 18.42
C THR A 165 11.21 11.45 17.52
N ASN A 166 11.25 11.29 16.20
CA ASN A 166 11.40 12.41 15.27
C ASN A 166 10.07 12.93 14.72
N ILE A 167 8.99 12.18 14.88
CA ILE A 167 7.66 12.56 14.44
C ILE A 167 6.76 12.60 15.68
N ASP A 168 6.14 13.74 15.94
CA ASP A 168 5.25 13.91 17.08
C ASP A 168 3.93 13.16 16.91
N GLU A 169 3.24 12.88 18.03
CA GLU A 169 1.99 12.11 18.01
C GLU A 169 0.84 12.84 17.30
N GLU A 170 0.83 14.16 17.29
CA GLU A 170 -0.21 14.93 16.59
C GLU A 170 -0.10 14.75 15.08
N THR A 171 1.14 14.74 14.57
CA THR A 171 1.41 14.42 13.16
C THR A 171 0.97 12.99 12.82
N TRP A 172 1.20 12.01 13.71
CA TRP A 172 0.75 10.63 13.51
C TRP A 172 -0.78 10.45 13.52
N ARG A 173 -1.53 11.42 14.08
CA ARG A 173 -3.00 11.40 14.05
C ARG A 173 -3.59 11.88 12.73
N GLN A 174 -2.81 12.50 11.87
CA GLN A 174 -3.29 13.01 10.57
C GLN A 174 -3.47 11.84 9.59
N ASP A 175 -4.53 11.89 8.78
CA ASP A 175 -4.82 10.83 7.80
C ASP A 175 -3.76 10.78 6.69
N GLU A 176 -3.11 11.91 6.42
CA GLU A 176 -2.13 12.10 5.35
C GLU A 176 -0.74 11.55 5.67
N ILE A 177 -0.43 11.26 6.93
CA ILE A 177 0.95 10.89 7.37
C ILE A 177 1.55 9.73 6.57
N ILE A 178 0.76 8.71 6.28
CA ILE A 178 1.19 7.54 5.53
C ILE A 178 1.48 7.94 4.07
N GLY A 179 0.65 8.81 3.49
CA GLY A 179 0.88 9.37 2.16
C GLY A 179 2.16 10.21 2.09
N TRP A 180 2.47 10.99 3.13
CA TRP A 180 3.72 11.76 3.20
C TRP A 180 4.95 10.84 3.28
N ILE A 181 4.91 9.78 4.08
CA ILE A 181 6.01 8.79 4.15
C ILE A 181 6.27 8.19 2.77
N TYR A 182 5.22 7.83 2.03
CA TYR A 182 5.31 7.33 0.67
C TYR A 182 5.95 8.35 -0.29
N GLN A 183 5.51 9.59 -0.25
CA GLN A 183 6.05 10.65 -1.07
C GLN A 183 7.53 10.91 -0.79
N TYR A 184 7.92 10.96 0.50
CA TYR A 184 9.30 11.20 0.88
C TYR A 184 10.21 10.02 0.57
N PHE A 185 9.72 8.79 0.68
CA PHE A 185 10.46 7.59 0.30
C PHE A 185 10.92 7.65 -1.16
N ASN A 186 10.04 8.09 -2.05
CA ASN A 186 10.34 8.19 -3.48
C ASN A 186 10.98 9.54 -3.89
N SER A 187 11.20 10.46 -2.97
CA SER A 187 11.70 11.82 -3.28
C SER A 187 13.11 11.83 -3.87
N ILE A 188 13.99 10.92 -3.44
CA ILE A 188 15.37 10.81 -3.94
C ILE A 188 15.34 10.37 -5.41
N GLU A 189 14.64 9.29 -5.73
CA GLU A 189 14.49 8.79 -7.09
C GLU A 189 13.88 9.85 -8.02
N LYS A 190 12.79 10.49 -7.54
CA LYS A 190 12.17 11.60 -8.26
C LYS A 190 13.17 12.73 -8.57
N SER A 191 13.99 13.12 -7.60
CA SER A 191 15.04 14.14 -7.78
C SER A 191 16.09 13.70 -8.79
N GLU A 192 16.52 12.45 -8.77
CA GLU A 192 17.49 11.89 -9.73
C GLU A 192 16.94 11.88 -11.15
N ILE A 193 15.67 11.50 -11.33
CA ILE A 193 15.01 11.52 -12.63
C ILE A 193 14.96 12.95 -13.18
N PHE A 194 14.52 13.92 -12.36
CA PHE A 194 14.43 15.32 -12.80
C PHE A 194 15.78 15.99 -13.02
N THR A 195 16.88 15.55 -12.39
CA THR A 195 18.22 16.05 -12.72
C THR A 195 18.65 15.71 -14.16
N ARG A 196 18.10 14.64 -14.73
CA ARG A 196 18.34 14.25 -16.13
C ARG A 196 17.49 15.02 -17.14
N GLN A 197 16.51 15.81 -16.70
CA GLN A 197 15.57 16.54 -17.57
C GLN A 197 16.25 17.46 -18.60
N ASN A 198 17.45 17.99 -18.28
CA ASN A 198 18.21 18.85 -19.16
C ASN A 198 19.13 18.10 -20.15
N GLN A 199 19.12 16.77 -20.12
CA GLN A 199 19.91 15.96 -21.06
C GLN A 199 19.21 15.89 -22.42
N LYS A 200 20.02 15.86 -23.49
CA LYS A 200 19.53 15.64 -24.84
C LYS A 200 18.95 14.21 -24.91
N ASP A 201 17.77 14.04 -25.39
CA ASP A 201 17.05 12.74 -25.44
C ASP A 201 16.48 12.25 -24.08
N PHE A 202 16.18 13.16 -23.15
CA PHE A 202 15.50 12.80 -21.90
C PHE A 202 14.09 12.27 -22.19
N PHE A 203 13.80 11.09 -21.65
CA PHE A 203 12.44 10.58 -21.54
C PHE A 203 12.26 9.87 -20.17
N ILE A 204 11.05 9.83 -19.68
CA ILE A 204 10.70 9.10 -18.47
C ILE A 204 10.34 7.67 -18.88
N SER A 205 11.06 6.69 -18.39
CA SER A 205 10.77 5.29 -18.68
C SER A 205 9.53 4.81 -17.90
N VAL A 206 8.95 3.68 -18.32
CA VAL A 206 7.70 3.15 -17.75
C VAL A 206 7.83 2.86 -16.26
N ASP A 207 8.98 2.35 -15.83
CA ASP A 207 9.34 2.08 -14.44
C ASP A 207 9.51 3.35 -13.59
N GLU A 208 9.81 4.51 -14.21
CA GLU A 208 9.96 5.80 -13.54
C GLU A 208 8.64 6.60 -13.44
N VAL A 209 7.60 6.20 -14.17
CA VAL A 209 6.30 6.89 -14.17
C VAL A 209 5.71 6.96 -12.75
N PRO A 210 5.67 5.89 -11.94
CA PRO A 210 5.14 5.97 -10.58
C PRO A 210 5.83 7.04 -9.72
N ALA A 211 7.16 7.09 -9.72
CA ALA A 211 7.92 8.06 -8.93
C ALA A 211 7.72 9.51 -9.39
N THR A 212 7.60 9.73 -10.71
CA THR A 212 7.49 11.07 -11.28
C THR A 212 6.08 11.66 -11.24
N THR A 213 5.06 10.83 -11.28
CA THR A 213 3.65 11.25 -11.29
C THR A 213 3.03 11.34 -9.89
N GLN A 214 3.73 10.92 -8.85
CA GLN A 214 3.30 11.11 -7.49
C GLN A 214 3.20 12.60 -7.14
N ILE A 215 1.97 13.09 -7.05
CA ILE A 215 1.66 14.45 -6.63
C ILE A 215 0.72 14.34 -5.45
N PHE A 216 1.14 14.89 -4.31
CA PHE A 216 0.25 15.04 -3.18
C PHE A 216 -0.69 16.23 -3.46
N THR A 217 -1.96 15.93 -3.68
CA THR A 217 -2.94 16.97 -3.98
C THR A 217 -3.28 17.73 -2.70
N PRO A 218 -3.15 19.07 -2.66
CA PRO A 218 -3.50 19.85 -1.47
C PRO A 218 -4.96 19.65 -1.05
N ASP A 219 -5.23 19.62 0.26
CA ASP A 219 -6.56 19.35 0.84
C ASP A 219 -7.65 20.25 0.30
N TRP A 220 -7.36 21.54 0.08
CA TRP A 220 -8.35 22.46 -0.45
C TRP A 220 -8.81 22.07 -1.87
N VAL A 221 -7.92 21.48 -2.69
CA VAL A 221 -8.27 20.97 -4.04
C VAL A 221 -9.14 19.74 -3.90
N VAL A 222 -8.74 18.80 -3.03
CA VAL A 222 -9.50 17.57 -2.75
C VAL A 222 -10.91 17.92 -2.28
N ASN A 223 -11.01 18.79 -1.28
CA ASN A 223 -12.30 19.25 -0.74
C ASN A 223 -13.15 19.91 -1.84
N TRP A 224 -12.56 20.81 -2.63
CA TRP A 224 -13.28 21.50 -3.69
C TRP A 224 -13.82 20.53 -4.75
N ILE A 225 -13.05 19.53 -5.14
CA ILE A 225 -13.47 18.52 -6.13
C ILE A 225 -14.59 17.65 -5.55
N ILE A 226 -14.44 17.13 -4.32
CA ILE A 226 -15.45 16.31 -3.67
C ILE A 226 -16.75 17.09 -3.46
N ASP A 227 -16.67 18.34 -3.03
CA ASP A 227 -17.85 19.19 -2.81
C ASP A 227 -18.59 19.48 -4.13
N ASN A 228 -17.86 19.70 -5.24
CA ASN A 228 -18.45 19.99 -6.54
C ASN A 228 -18.81 18.73 -7.36
N SER A 229 -18.49 17.55 -6.87
CA SER A 229 -18.86 16.27 -7.49
C SER A 229 -19.80 15.46 -6.59
N LEU A 230 -19.29 14.80 -5.57
CA LEU A 230 -20.04 13.88 -4.71
C LEU A 230 -21.16 14.59 -3.94
N ASN A 231 -20.86 15.70 -3.24
CA ASN A 231 -21.85 16.47 -2.49
C ASN A 231 -22.92 17.08 -3.41
N LYS A 232 -22.53 17.50 -4.60
CA LYS A 232 -23.47 18.01 -5.61
C LYS A 232 -24.41 16.91 -6.09
N VAL A 233 -23.91 15.71 -6.41
CA VAL A 233 -24.74 14.57 -6.81
C VAL A 233 -25.74 14.22 -5.72
N TYR A 234 -25.31 14.15 -4.46
CA TYR A 234 -26.18 13.88 -3.32
C TYR A 234 -27.26 14.95 -3.14
N SER A 235 -26.88 16.23 -3.21
CA SER A 235 -27.83 17.35 -3.15
C SER A 235 -28.88 17.31 -4.28
N GLU A 236 -28.47 17.01 -5.51
CA GLU A 236 -29.37 16.87 -6.66
C GLU A 236 -30.33 15.69 -6.48
N MET A 237 -29.88 14.58 -5.88
CA MET A 237 -30.73 13.43 -5.53
C MET A 237 -31.78 13.82 -4.48
N LYS A 238 -31.38 14.51 -3.41
CA LYS A 238 -32.30 14.99 -2.35
C LYS A 238 -33.37 15.93 -2.91
N ASN A 239 -32.99 16.77 -3.86
CA ASN A 239 -33.90 17.73 -4.49
C ASN A 239 -34.74 17.13 -5.64
N GLY A 240 -34.62 15.81 -5.88
CA GLY A 240 -35.38 15.11 -6.94
C GLY A 240 -34.94 15.42 -8.37
N LEU A 241 -33.78 16.10 -8.53
CA LEU A 241 -33.21 16.43 -9.85
C LEU A 241 -32.55 15.20 -10.53
N ARG A 242 -32.13 14.25 -9.72
CA ARG A 242 -31.62 12.95 -10.19
C ARG A 242 -32.48 11.86 -9.58
N GLY A 243 -33.19 11.06 -10.24
CA GLY A 243 -34.09 10.01 -9.74
C GLY A 243 -33.78 9.52 -8.32
N LYS A 244 -34.76 9.06 -7.59
CA LYS A 244 -34.59 8.65 -6.18
C LYS A 244 -33.63 7.45 -6.09
N LYS A 245 -32.48 7.64 -5.46
CA LYS A 245 -31.47 6.62 -5.17
C LYS A 245 -31.13 6.67 -3.69
N ASN A 246 -30.65 5.56 -3.14
CA ASN A 246 -30.08 5.52 -1.80
C ASN A 246 -28.58 5.89 -1.86
N VAL A 247 -27.97 6.20 -0.70
CA VAL A 247 -26.52 6.47 -0.63
C VAL A 247 -25.70 5.28 -1.16
N GLU A 248 -26.16 4.04 -0.94
CA GLU A 248 -25.54 2.82 -1.46
C GLU A 248 -25.40 2.78 -3.00
N ASP A 249 -26.27 3.49 -3.71
CA ASP A 249 -26.27 3.51 -5.18
C ASP A 249 -25.25 4.49 -5.76
N ILE A 250 -24.69 5.37 -4.92
CA ILE A 250 -23.68 6.33 -5.34
C ILE A 250 -22.33 5.63 -5.37
N LYS A 251 -21.70 5.57 -6.54
CA LYS A 251 -20.36 5.00 -6.73
C LYS A 251 -19.38 6.13 -7.03
N LEU A 252 -18.28 6.17 -6.28
CA LEU A 252 -17.13 7.03 -6.55
C LEU A 252 -15.95 6.16 -6.95
N ILE A 253 -15.32 6.51 -8.05
CA ILE A 253 -14.07 5.89 -8.50
C ILE A 253 -13.01 6.95 -8.66
N ASP A 254 -11.83 6.66 -8.11
CA ASP A 254 -10.60 7.37 -8.40
C ASP A 254 -9.70 6.47 -9.25
N PRO A 255 -9.53 6.75 -10.55
CA PRO A 255 -8.79 5.89 -11.46
C PRO A 255 -7.26 6.04 -11.35
N CYS A 256 -6.76 6.97 -10.53
CA CYS A 256 -5.35 7.23 -10.25
C CYS A 256 -5.21 7.58 -8.77
N CYS A 257 -5.65 6.68 -7.88
CA CYS A 257 -5.93 7.01 -6.49
C CYS A 257 -4.68 7.36 -5.67
N GLY A 258 -3.47 7.03 -6.13
CA GLY A 258 -2.25 7.27 -5.38
C GLY A 258 -2.34 6.67 -3.97
N SER A 259 -1.99 7.46 -2.97
CA SER A 259 -2.15 7.11 -1.55
C SER A 259 -3.58 7.29 -1.00
N GLY A 260 -4.58 7.50 -1.86
CA GLY A 260 -6.00 7.48 -1.49
C GLY A 260 -6.58 8.79 -0.97
N HIS A 261 -5.94 9.92 -1.16
CA HIS A 261 -6.33 11.21 -0.58
C HIS A 261 -7.77 11.60 -0.90
N PHE A 262 -8.21 11.45 -2.17
CA PHE A 262 -9.61 11.66 -2.56
C PHE A 262 -10.56 10.65 -1.94
N LEU A 263 -10.16 9.39 -1.86
CA LEU A 263 -10.99 8.31 -1.31
C LEU A 263 -11.19 8.47 0.20
N VAL A 264 -10.15 8.91 0.91
CA VAL A 264 -10.19 9.20 2.36
C VAL A 264 -11.17 10.34 2.65
N ARG A 265 -11.11 11.43 1.87
CA ARG A 265 -12.08 12.53 2.00
C ARG A 265 -13.49 12.12 1.62
N ALA A 266 -13.64 11.37 0.54
CA ALA A 266 -14.94 10.85 0.12
C ALA A 266 -15.57 9.93 1.19
N TYR A 267 -14.74 9.17 1.91
CA TYR A 267 -15.19 8.32 3.01
C TYR A 267 -15.94 9.13 4.09
N ASP A 268 -15.38 10.29 4.52
CA ASP A 268 -16.03 11.16 5.50
C ASP A 268 -17.36 11.68 5.00
N VAL A 269 -17.39 12.11 3.75
CA VAL A 269 -18.60 12.63 3.12
C VAL A 269 -19.68 11.53 2.99
N PHE A 270 -19.32 10.32 2.59
CA PHE A 270 -20.25 9.19 2.58
C PHE A 270 -20.76 8.84 3.98
N TYR A 271 -19.87 8.89 4.99
CA TYR A 271 -20.29 8.63 6.37
C TYR A 271 -21.39 9.60 6.82
N GLU A 272 -21.21 10.90 6.57
CA GLU A 272 -22.22 11.93 6.87
C GLU A 272 -23.53 11.68 6.09
N MET A 273 -23.45 11.31 4.81
CA MET A 273 -24.63 10.99 3.99
C MET A 273 -25.43 9.81 4.55
N TYR A 274 -24.75 8.74 4.96
CA TYR A 274 -25.41 7.58 5.58
C TYR A 274 -26.02 7.90 6.93
N VAL A 275 -25.34 8.73 7.75
CA VAL A 275 -25.90 9.21 9.03
C VAL A 275 -27.17 10.03 8.78
N GLU A 276 -27.17 10.90 7.78
CA GLU A 276 -28.35 11.69 7.40
C GLU A 276 -29.49 10.82 6.85
N GLU A 277 -29.18 9.80 6.03
CA GLU A 277 -30.17 8.85 5.50
C GLU A 277 -30.82 8.02 6.62
N GLY A 278 -30.06 7.69 7.67
CA GLY A 278 -30.56 7.01 8.88
C GLY A 278 -30.96 5.55 8.69
N LYS A 279 -30.53 4.90 7.60
CA LYS A 279 -30.85 3.50 7.26
C LYS A 279 -30.03 2.49 8.04
N TYR A 280 -28.78 2.82 8.36
CA TYR A 280 -27.81 1.95 9.01
C TYR A 280 -27.37 2.52 10.37
N THR A 281 -26.95 1.63 11.26
CA THR A 281 -26.30 2.02 12.50
C THR A 281 -24.91 2.58 12.20
N LYS A 282 -24.40 3.44 13.09
CA LYS A 282 -23.03 4.01 12.96
C LYS A 282 -21.94 2.93 12.89
N GLY A 283 -22.18 1.74 13.42
CA GLY A 283 -21.25 0.61 13.32
C GLY A 283 -21.29 -0.11 11.97
N GLU A 284 -22.41 -0.05 11.25
CA GLU A 284 -22.55 -0.67 9.92
C GLU A 284 -22.06 0.24 8.80
N ILE A 285 -22.21 1.56 8.96
CA ILE A 285 -21.87 2.56 7.95
C ILE A 285 -20.44 2.39 7.39
N PRO A 286 -19.38 2.25 8.22
CA PRO A 286 -18.02 2.08 7.73
C PRO A 286 -17.86 0.95 6.71
N TYR A 287 -18.51 -0.20 6.96
CA TYR A 287 -18.47 -1.35 6.06
C TYR A 287 -19.25 -1.08 4.77
N LYS A 288 -20.40 -0.41 4.87
CA LYS A 288 -21.22 -0.07 3.70
C LYS A 288 -20.50 0.88 2.74
N ILE A 289 -19.71 1.81 3.26
CA ILE A 289 -18.89 2.71 2.45
C ILE A 289 -17.87 1.93 1.64
N LEU A 290 -17.11 1.04 2.29
CA LEU A 290 -16.09 0.23 1.63
C LEU A 290 -16.68 -0.76 0.62
N GLU A 291 -17.81 -1.39 0.96
CA GLU A 291 -18.48 -2.36 0.12
C GLU A 291 -19.08 -1.72 -1.13
N ASN A 292 -19.74 -0.56 -0.98
CA ASN A 292 -20.63 -0.03 -2.01
C ASN A 292 -20.12 1.21 -2.73
N ASN A 293 -19.41 2.12 -2.05
CA ASN A 293 -19.27 3.48 -2.53
C ASN A 293 -17.90 3.81 -3.10
N ILE A 294 -16.83 3.34 -2.46
CA ILE A 294 -15.45 3.74 -2.75
C ILE A 294 -14.77 2.71 -3.64
N HIS A 295 -14.22 3.18 -4.76
CA HIS A 295 -13.46 2.37 -5.69
C HIS A 295 -12.19 3.13 -6.08
N GLY A 296 -11.05 2.43 -6.13
CA GLY A 296 -9.77 3.03 -6.51
C GLY A 296 -8.98 2.14 -7.45
N ILE A 297 -8.28 2.78 -8.39
CA ILE A 297 -7.33 2.12 -9.28
C ILE A 297 -6.03 2.90 -9.23
N ASP A 298 -4.91 2.20 -9.21
CA ASP A 298 -3.59 2.80 -9.43
C ASP A 298 -2.68 1.81 -10.15
N ILE A 299 -1.68 2.32 -10.84
CA ILE A 299 -0.65 1.49 -11.49
C ILE A 299 0.38 0.98 -10.49
N ASP A 300 0.61 1.74 -9.41
CA ASP A 300 1.56 1.39 -8.36
C ASP A 300 0.89 0.55 -7.26
N LEU A 301 1.33 -0.70 -7.13
CA LEU A 301 0.85 -1.61 -6.10
C LEU A 301 1.04 -1.02 -4.69
N ARG A 302 2.13 -0.30 -4.46
CA ARG A 302 2.43 0.34 -3.17
C ARG A 302 1.38 1.39 -2.81
N ALA A 303 0.99 2.21 -3.80
CA ALA A 303 -0.06 3.20 -3.63
C ALA A 303 -1.41 2.56 -3.27
N VAL A 304 -1.78 1.48 -3.98
CA VAL A 304 -3.00 0.70 -3.71
C VAL A 304 -2.99 0.10 -2.30
N GLN A 305 -1.86 -0.48 -1.88
CA GLN A 305 -1.69 -1.03 -0.54
C GLN A 305 -1.86 0.03 0.55
N LEU A 306 -1.27 1.21 0.35
CA LEU A 306 -1.42 2.33 1.29
C LEU A 306 -2.84 2.84 1.37
N THR A 307 -3.50 3.00 0.23
CA THR A 307 -4.90 3.40 0.18
C THR A 307 -5.78 2.41 0.95
N GLY A 308 -5.57 1.11 0.76
CA GLY A 308 -6.27 0.08 1.51
C GLY A 308 -6.02 0.17 3.03
N LEU A 309 -4.77 0.39 3.42
CA LEU A 309 -4.38 0.57 4.82
C LEU A 309 -5.05 1.80 5.46
N ILE A 310 -5.01 2.95 4.79
CA ILE A 310 -5.59 4.19 5.33
C ILE A 310 -7.10 4.04 5.49
N LEU A 311 -7.79 3.46 4.51
CA LEU A 311 -9.23 3.19 4.60
C LEU A 311 -9.57 2.20 5.72
N PHE A 312 -8.73 1.19 5.95
CA PHE A 312 -8.86 0.26 7.06
C PHE A 312 -8.71 0.97 8.42
N ILE A 313 -7.64 1.73 8.60
CA ILE A 313 -7.40 2.50 9.84
C ILE A 313 -8.55 3.47 10.09
N LYS A 314 -9.02 4.15 9.05
CA LYS A 314 -10.15 5.08 9.12
C LYS A 314 -11.42 4.37 9.57
N THR A 315 -11.71 3.21 9.00
CA THR A 315 -12.84 2.36 9.40
C THR A 315 -12.78 2.01 10.88
N LYS A 316 -11.64 1.50 11.37
CA LYS A 316 -11.45 1.19 12.79
C LYS A 316 -11.55 2.43 13.68
N THR A 317 -11.06 3.57 13.24
CA THR A 317 -11.16 4.83 13.97
C THR A 317 -12.63 5.23 14.16
N TYR A 318 -13.44 5.21 13.10
CA TYR A 318 -14.88 5.51 13.20
C TYR A 318 -15.64 4.53 14.09
N LEU A 319 -15.32 3.23 14.02
CA LEU A 319 -15.92 2.23 14.92
C LEU A 319 -15.60 2.56 16.37
N LYS A 320 -14.35 2.81 16.70
CA LYS A 320 -13.90 3.16 18.06
C LYS A 320 -14.55 4.41 18.59
N GLU A 321 -14.55 5.51 17.83
CA GLU A 321 -15.12 6.79 18.21
C GLU A 321 -16.64 6.71 18.50
N ASN A 322 -17.34 5.78 17.87
CA ASN A 322 -18.75 5.52 18.11
C ASN A 322 -19.00 4.38 19.12
N GLY A 323 -17.98 3.88 19.82
CA GLY A 323 -18.10 2.88 20.89
C GLY A 323 -18.35 1.46 20.42
N TYR A 324 -18.03 1.15 19.15
CA TYR A 324 -18.10 -0.21 18.61
C TYR A 324 -16.77 -0.95 18.78
N ASP A 325 -16.84 -2.28 18.82
CA ASP A 325 -15.64 -3.13 18.80
C ASP A 325 -14.87 -2.92 17.49
N THR A 326 -13.57 -2.72 17.61
CA THR A 326 -12.68 -2.59 16.46
C THR A 326 -12.14 -3.93 15.96
N ASN A 327 -12.30 -5.01 16.72
CA ASN A 327 -11.98 -6.36 16.28
C ASN A 327 -13.05 -6.82 15.30
N THR A 328 -12.77 -6.63 14.03
CA THR A 328 -13.70 -7.00 12.97
C THR A 328 -13.69 -8.51 12.79
N GLN A 329 -14.80 -9.16 13.10
CA GLN A 329 -15.01 -10.57 12.78
C GLN A 329 -15.23 -10.78 11.28
N GLY A 330 -14.36 -10.25 10.44
CA GLY A 330 -14.52 -10.39 9.02
C GLY A 330 -13.47 -9.61 8.23
N LYS A 331 -13.12 -10.18 7.10
CA LYS A 331 -12.20 -9.58 6.16
C LYS A 331 -12.83 -8.32 5.59
N LEU A 332 -12.23 -7.15 5.82
CA LEU A 332 -12.65 -5.92 5.17
C LEU A 332 -12.45 -6.06 3.66
N SER A 333 -13.53 -5.92 2.89
CA SER A 333 -13.46 -5.88 1.45
C SER A 333 -13.34 -4.43 1.00
N VAL A 334 -12.29 -4.12 0.25
CA VAL A 334 -12.09 -2.83 -0.38
C VAL A 334 -12.07 -2.99 -1.89
N ASN A 335 -12.70 -2.05 -2.61
CA ASN A 335 -12.75 -2.10 -4.07
C ASN A 335 -11.54 -1.34 -4.66
N LEU A 336 -10.34 -1.85 -4.39
CA LEU A 336 -9.08 -1.30 -4.87
C LEU A 336 -8.40 -2.29 -5.81
N VAL A 337 -7.87 -1.79 -6.92
CA VAL A 337 -7.22 -2.61 -7.94
C VAL A 337 -5.91 -1.97 -8.37
N CYS A 338 -4.83 -2.75 -8.35
CA CYS A 338 -3.60 -2.39 -9.03
C CYS A 338 -3.73 -2.79 -10.50
N ALA A 339 -3.83 -1.80 -11.38
CA ALA A 339 -4.01 -2.04 -12.81
C ALA A 339 -3.41 -0.92 -13.65
N ASP A 340 -2.86 -1.30 -14.79
CA ASP A 340 -2.49 -0.36 -15.85
C ASP A 340 -3.74 0.06 -16.64
N ALA A 341 -3.82 1.33 -17.01
CA ALA A 341 -4.87 1.86 -17.88
C ALA A 341 -4.87 1.24 -19.28
N ILE A 342 -3.80 0.54 -19.67
CA ILE A 342 -3.77 -0.26 -20.88
C ILE A 342 -4.71 -1.46 -20.71
N LEU A 343 -5.98 -1.23 -21.01
CA LEU A 343 -7.06 -2.21 -20.84
C LEU A 343 -6.90 -3.44 -21.73
N LEU A 344 -6.22 -3.30 -22.88
CA LEU A 344 -6.14 -4.31 -23.92
C LEU A 344 -4.68 -4.57 -24.31
N ASN A 345 -4.12 -5.69 -23.87
CA ASN A 345 -2.97 -6.27 -24.57
C ASN A 345 -3.47 -7.16 -25.71
N GLY A 346 -2.61 -7.47 -26.68
CA GLY A 346 -2.99 -8.21 -27.89
C GLY A 346 -3.77 -9.51 -27.63
N ARG A 347 -3.43 -10.25 -26.57
CA ARG A 347 -4.13 -11.50 -26.19
C ARG A 347 -5.56 -11.22 -25.69
N ARG A 348 -5.75 -10.20 -24.83
CA ARG A 348 -7.07 -9.80 -24.36
C ARG A 348 -7.93 -9.19 -25.46
N LEU A 349 -7.32 -8.51 -26.42
CA LEU A 349 -8.00 -7.99 -27.60
C LEU A 349 -8.65 -9.11 -28.39
N GLU A 350 -7.92 -10.19 -28.68
CA GLU A 350 -8.43 -11.35 -29.42
C GLU A 350 -9.57 -12.04 -28.68
N ASP A 351 -9.41 -12.27 -27.37
CA ASP A 351 -10.46 -12.86 -26.51
C ASP A 351 -11.75 -12.02 -26.51
N LEU A 352 -11.62 -10.69 -26.43
CA LEU A 352 -12.78 -9.78 -26.47
C LEU A 352 -13.43 -9.73 -27.85
N LYS A 353 -12.65 -9.74 -28.93
CA LYS A 353 -13.17 -9.82 -30.29
C LYS A 353 -13.93 -11.11 -30.51
N GLU A 354 -13.40 -12.25 -30.08
CA GLU A 354 -14.07 -13.54 -30.18
C GLU A 354 -15.35 -13.58 -29.36
N LYS A 355 -15.34 -13.08 -28.11
CA LYS A 355 -16.51 -13.02 -27.24
C LYS A 355 -17.65 -12.18 -27.80
N HIS A 356 -17.33 -11.15 -28.58
CA HIS A 356 -18.31 -10.20 -29.12
C HIS A 356 -18.43 -10.24 -30.65
N LYS A 357 -17.98 -11.32 -31.29
CA LYS A 357 -17.91 -11.47 -32.75
C LYS A 357 -19.23 -11.19 -33.49
N ASP A 358 -20.36 -11.41 -32.83
CA ASP A 358 -21.69 -11.22 -33.41
C ASP A 358 -22.19 -9.77 -33.28
N ASN A 359 -21.46 -8.88 -32.59
CA ASN A 359 -21.83 -7.49 -32.38
C ASN A 359 -20.84 -6.53 -33.03
N LYS A 360 -21.11 -6.13 -34.27
CA LYS A 360 -20.24 -5.23 -35.05
C LYS A 360 -19.98 -3.88 -34.38
N THR A 361 -20.94 -3.35 -33.60
CA THR A 361 -20.79 -2.07 -32.92
C THR A 361 -19.79 -2.21 -31.77
N ILE A 362 -19.90 -3.27 -30.96
CA ILE A 362 -18.95 -3.55 -29.87
C ILE A 362 -17.54 -3.83 -30.42
N LEU A 363 -17.43 -4.63 -31.50
CA LEU A 363 -16.14 -4.88 -32.14
C LEU A 363 -15.45 -3.58 -32.58
N LYS A 364 -16.18 -2.69 -33.23
CA LYS A 364 -15.63 -1.40 -33.65
C LYS A 364 -15.21 -0.53 -32.45
N MET A 365 -15.97 -0.55 -31.35
CA MET A 365 -15.60 0.15 -30.12
C MET A 365 -14.32 -0.43 -29.50
N ILE A 366 -14.19 -1.77 -29.44
CA ILE A 366 -13.01 -2.45 -28.94
C ILE A 366 -11.78 -2.07 -29.76
N GLU A 367 -11.90 -2.01 -31.08
CA GLU A 367 -10.81 -1.63 -31.99
C GLU A 367 -10.38 -0.17 -31.78
N ILE A 368 -11.32 0.76 -31.70
CA ILE A 368 -11.04 2.17 -31.42
C ILE A 368 -10.34 2.33 -30.06
N ILE A 369 -10.87 1.67 -29.01
CA ILE A 369 -10.27 1.72 -27.68
C ILE A 369 -8.84 1.16 -27.73
N TYR A 370 -8.61 0.03 -28.42
CA TYR A 370 -7.28 -0.54 -28.52
C TYR A 370 -6.29 0.40 -29.22
N GLU A 371 -6.67 0.94 -30.38
CA GLU A 371 -5.81 1.86 -31.15
C GLU A 371 -5.50 3.16 -30.39
N GLU A 372 -6.49 3.74 -29.70
CA GLU A 372 -6.30 4.97 -28.93
C GLU A 372 -5.48 4.75 -27.65
N PHE A 373 -5.59 3.58 -27.02
CA PHE A 373 -4.91 3.25 -25.78
C PHE A 373 -3.59 2.46 -25.97
N GLU A 374 -3.21 2.09 -27.19
CA GLU A 374 -1.94 1.39 -27.46
C GLU A 374 -0.73 2.18 -26.95
N ASP A 375 -0.74 3.51 -27.13
CA ASP A 375 0.30 4.43 -26.70
C ASP A 375 -0.14 5.38 -25.58
N VAL A 376 -1.11 4.99 -24.76
CA VAL A 376 -1.69 5.88 -23.73
C VAL A 376 -0.65 6.44 -22.76
N ARG A 377 0.40 5.68 -22.46
CA ARG A 377 1.50 6.12 -21.59
C ARG A 377 2.28 7.31 -22.18
N LEU A 378 2.32 7.42 -23.50
CA LEU A 378 3.00 8.52 -24.21
C LEU A 378 2.04 9.66 -24.55
N LYS A 379 0.78 9.33 -24.87
CA LYS A 379 -0.21 10.31 -25.33
C LYS A 379 -0.94 10.99 -24.17
N GLY A 380 -1.21 10.27 -23.07
CA GLY A 380 -1.87 10.80 -21.87
C GLY A 380 -3.12 11.61 -22.20
N SER A 381 -3.15 12.89 -21.82
CA SER A 381 -4.27 13.82 -22.04
C SER A 381 -4.48 14.22 -23.51
N LEU A 382 -3.65 13.76 -24.44
CA LEU A 382 -3.83 14.02 -25.88
C LEU A 382 -4.80 13.03 -26.56
N ILE A 383 -5.29 12.02 -25.82
CA ILE A 383 -6.33 11.13 -26.31
C ILE A 383 -7.63 11.93 -26.38
N GLN A 384 -8.22 12.01 -27.58
CA GLN A 384 -9.45 12.74 -27.86
C GLN A 384 -10.64 11.80 -28.05
#